data_12b2a1e4de3a6d2e8c02ec1d3866accf
#
_entry.id   12b2a1e4de3a6d2e8c02ec1d3866accf
#
_cell.length_a   1.000
_cell.length_b   1.000
_cell.length_c   1.000
_cell.angle_alpha   90.00
_cell.angle_beta   90.00
_cell.angle_gamma   90.00
#
_symmetry.space_group_name_H-M   'P 1'
#
loop_
_entity.id
_entity.type
_entity.pdbx_description
1 polymer ?
#
loop_
_entity_poly.entity_id
_entity_poly.type
_entity_poly.pdbx_seq_one_letter_code
_entity_poly.pdbx_strand_id
1 'polypeptide(L)'
;MVRIPYNDIMYFVSALQYTDIHTHSGVERQLERLKNIEALLPAQFVRCHRSYIVNMRSVYSITPMWITTVSKEMIPISKTFFDSVKEKFIQYVDKEVL
;
A
#
# COMPACT_ATOMS: atom_id res chain seq x y z
N MET A 1 -19.61 -8.77 2.24
CA MET A 1 -18.18 -9.06 2.48
C MET A 1 -17.58 -9.79 1.31
N VAL A 2 -16.38 -9.40 0.90
CA VAL A 2 -15.67 -10.08 -0.18
C VAL A 2 -14.36 -10.64 0.36
N ARG A 3 -13.90 -11.71 -0.26
CA ARG A 3 -12.59 -12.29 0.05
C ARG A 3 -11.61 -11.83 -1.02
N ILE A 4 -10.56 -11.12 -0.62
CA ILE A 4 -9.56 -10.59 -1.55
C ILE A 4 -8.20 -11.13 -1.14
N PRO A 5 -7.56 -11.95 -1.98
CA PRO A 5 -6.19 -12.41 -1.69
C PRO A 5 -5.24 -11.21 -1.58
N TYR A 6 -4.30 -11.29 -0.64
CA TYR A 6 -3.38 -10.18 -0.42
C TYR A 6 -2.62 -9.78 -1.68
N ASN A 7 -2.23 -10.72 -2.51
CA ASN A 7 -1.47 -10.42 -3.72
C ASN A 7 -2.29 -9.69 -4.80
N ASP A 8 -3.61 -9.69 -4.67
CA ASP A 8 -4.47 -8.92 -5.59
C ASP A 8 -4.62 -7.47 -5.14
N ILE A 9 -4.26 -7.16 -3.90
CA ILE A 9 -4.40 -5.82 -3.34
C ILE A 9 -3.15 -5.01 -3.63
N MET A 10 -3.33 -3.85 -4.26
CA MET A 10 -2.23 -2.94 -4.54
C MET A 10 -2.05 -1.94 -3.41
N TYR A 11 -3.14 -1.30 -2.98
CA TYR A 11 -3.06 -0.34 -1.88
C TYR A 11 -4.43 -0.07 -1.30
N PHE A 12 -4.42 0.53 -0.11
CA PHE A 12 -5.62 0.99 0.59
C PHE A 12 -5.56 2.51 0.70
N VAL A 13 -6.70 3.16 0.56
CA VAL A 13 -6.80 4.60 0.80
C VAL A 13 -8.03 4.91 1.66
N SER A 14 -7.84 5.75 2.67
CA SER A 14 -8.93 6.15 3.56
C SER A 14 -9.87 7.12 2.84
N ALA A 15 -11.16 6.97 3.09
CA ALA A 15 -12.21 7.81 2.53
C ALA A 15 -13.26 8.03 3.63
N LEU A 16 -13.01 8.99 4.51
CA LEU A 16 -13.81 9.26 5.70
C LEU A 16 -13.84 8.02 6.60
N GLN A 17 -15.02 7.48 6.94
CA GLN A 17 -15.12 6.26 7.75
C GLN A 17 -14.91 4.98 6.95
N TYR A 18 -14.72 5.10 5.63
CA TYR A 18 -14.49 3.95 4.76
C TYR A 18 -13.02 3.81 4.40
N THR A 19 -12.67 2.65 3.91
CA THR A 19 -11.38 2.41 3.26
C THR A 19 -11.65 1.83 1.89
N ASP A 20 -11.06 2.41 0.86
CA ASP A 20 -11.13 1.87 -0.49
C ASP A 20 -9.92 0.97 -0.72
N ILE A 21 -10.19 -0.25 -1.17
CA ILE A 21 -9.18 -1.28 -1.44
C ILE A 21 -9.00 -1.36 -2.94
N HIS A 22 -7.83 -0.93 -3.40
CA HIS A 22 -7.51 -0.95 -4.82
C HIS A 22 -6.84 -2.27 -5.17
N THR A 23 -7.51 -3.03 -6.02
CA THR A 23 -7.04 -4.35 -6.45
C THR A 23 -6.75 -4.34 -7.94
N HIS A 24 -6.16 -5.43 -8.44
CA HIS A 24 -5.91 -5.57 -9.88
C HIS A 24 -7.20 -5.64 -10.69
N SER A 25 -8.33 -5.97 -10.07
CA SER A 25 -9.62 -6.10 -10.76
C SER A 25 -10.57 -4.94 -10.51
N GLY A 26 -10.22 -3.98 -9.67
CA GLY A 26 -11.09 -2.85 -9.37
C GLY A 26 -10.95 -2.38 -7.95
N VAL A 27 -11.97 -1.66 -7.47
CA VAL A 27 -11.95 -1.04 -6.14
C VAL A 27 -13.09 -1.60 -5.31
N GLU A 28 -12.78 -2.05 -4.10
CA GLU A 28 -13.76 -2.51 -3.12
C GLU A 28 -13.77 -1.54 -1.95
N ARG A 29 -14.94 -1.16 -1.47
CA ARG A 29 -15.08 -0.24 -0.33
C ARG A 29 -15.50 -1.00 0.91
N GLN A 30 -14.79 -0.75 2.02
CA GLN A 30 -15.08 -1.33 3.32
C GLN A 30 -15.46 -0.24 4.31
N LEU A 31 -16.47 -0.51 5.14
CA LEU A 31 -16.82 0.37 6.25
C LEU A 31 -15.89 0.03 7.42
N GLU A 32 -14.66 0.49 7.33
CA GLU A 32 -13.64 0.27 8.35
C GLU A 32 -12.57 1.34 8.22
N ARG A 33 -12.00 1.76 9.33
CA ARG A 33 -10.93 2.77 9.33
C ARG A 33 -9.61 2.12 8.98
N LEU A 34 -8.78 2.90 8.28
CA LEU A 34 -7.48 2.44 7.79
C LEU A 34 -6.59 1.87 8.90
N LYS A 35 -6.55 2.52 10.06
CA LYS A 35 -5.69 2.05 11.18
C LYS A 35 -6.11 0.69 11.70
N ASN A 36 -7.41 0.36 11.65
CA ASN A 36 -7.89 -0.93 12.11
C ASN A 36 -7.54 -2.02 11.10
N ILE A 37 -7.58 -1.70 9.82
CA ILE A 37 -7.15 -2.62 8.76
C ILE A 37 -5.65 -2.86 8.87
N GLU A 38 -4.87 -1.80 9.06
CA GLU A 38 -3.42 -1.89 9.18
C GLU A 38 -2.98 -2.89 10.25
N ALA A 39 -3.67 -2.89 11.38
CA ALA A 39 -3.33 -3.77 12.50
C ALA A 39 -3.46 -5.26 12.17
N LEU A 40 -4.20 -5.61 11.11
CA LEU A 40 -4.47 -6.99 10.72
C LEU A 40 -3.64 -7.45 9.54
N LEU A 41 -2.88 -6.55 8.90
CA LEU A 41 -2.19 -6.85 7.65
C LEU A 41 -0.81 -7.47 7.88
N PRO A 42 -0.37 -8.36 6.97
CA PRO A 42 0.98 -8.88 7.04
C PRO A 42 2.03 -7.82 6.65
N ALA A 43 3.29 -8.15 6.89
CA ALA A 43 4.40 -7.19 6.78
C ALA A 43 4.62 -6.64 5.37
N GLN A 44 4.09 -7.29 4.34
CA GLN A 44 4.21 -6.79 2.96
C GLN A 44 3.44 -5.48 2.75
N PHE A 45 2.50 -5.15 3.65
CA PHE A 45 1.74 -3.91 3.58
C PHE A 45 2.38 -2.89 4.51
N VAL A 46 2.67 -1.70 3.99
CA VAL A 46 3.40 -0.67 4.69
C VAL A 46 2.65 0.65 4.64
N ARG A 47 2.49 1.29 5.80
CA ARG A 47 1.91 2.62 5.85
C ARG A 47 2.87 3.59 5.18
N CYS A 48 2.41 4.34 4.19
CA CYS A 48 3.25 5.29 3.47
C CYS A 48 2.75 6.73 3.60
N HIS A 49 1.55 6.90 4.13
CA HIS A 49 0.91 8.20 4.28
C HIS A 49 -0.20 8.01 5.30
N ARG A 50 -0.63 9.08 5.95
CA ARG A 50 -1.73 8.95 6.94
C ARG A 50 -3.00 8.36 6.32
N SER A 51 -3.16 8.50 5.00
CA SER A 51 -4.34 8.02 4.29
C SER A 51 -4.08 6.82 3.39
N TYR A 52 -2.85 6.28 3.35
CA TYR A 52 -2.50 5.21 2.42
C TYR A 52 -1.68 4.10 3.07
N ILE A 53 -2.00 2.86 2.69
CA ILE A 53 -1.16 1.68 2.95
C ILE A 53 -0.89 1.04 1.61
N VAL A 54 0.35 0.69 1.32
CA VAL A 54 0.73 0.10 0.04
C VAL A 54 1.25 -1.32 0.23
N ASN A 55 0.96 -2.19 -0.74
CA ASN A 55 1.53 -3.52 -0.81
C ASN A 55 2.91 -3.40 -1.50
N MET A 56 3.98 -3.75 -0.80
CA MET A 56 5.34 -3.68 -1.34
C MET A 56 5.51 -4.50 -2.61
N ARG A 57 4.77 -5.58 -2.76
CA ARG A 57 4.81 -6.42 -3.97
C ARG A 57 4.23 -5.71 -5.19
N SER A 58 3.48 -4.63 -4.98
CA SER A 58 2.89 -3.84 -6.06
C SER A 58 3.68 -2.57 -6.36
N VAL A 59 4.79 -2.34 -5.66
CA VAL A 59 5.61 -1.14 -5.85
C VAL A 59 6.63 -1.36 -6.95
N TYR A 60 6.62 -0.47 -7.93
CA TYR A 60 7.60 -0.45 -9.01
C TYR A 60 8.79 0.43 -8.66
N SER A 61 8.53 1.65 -8.17
CA SER A 61 9.59 2.58 -7.80
C SER A 61 9.14 3.52 -6.70
N ILE A 62 10.10 4.10 -5.97
CA ILE A 62 9.82 5.11 -4.97
C ILE A 62 10.72 6.32 -5.17
N THR A 63 10.18 7.50 -4.83
CA THR A 63 10.95 8.74 -4.65
C THR A 63 10.58 9.28 -3.27
N PRO A 64 11.23 10.33 -2.78
CA PRO A 64 10.86 10.88 -1.47
C PRO A 64 9.40 11.33 -1.34
N MET A 65 8.71 11.58 -2.46
CA MET A 65 7.34 12.09 -2.44
C MET A 65 6.30 11.11 -2.97
N TRP A 66 6.72 10.12 -3.77
CA TRP A 66 5.77 9.28 -4.51
C TRP A 66 6.21 7.83 -4.59
N ILE A 67 5.22 6.95 -4.55
CA ILE A 67 5.35 5.55 -4.94
C ILE A 67 4.68 5.40 -6.29
N THR A 68 5.34 4.72 -7.23
CA THR A 68 4.70 4.31 -8.48
C THR A 68 4.43 2.82 -8.40
N THR A 69 3.19 2.42 -8.62
CA THR A 69 2.82 1.00 -8.60
C THR A 69 3.16 0.33 -9.92
N VAL A 70 3.11 -0.99 -9.95
CA VAL A 70 3.30 -1.77 -11.19
C VAL A 70 2.22 -1.45 -12.23
N SER A 71 1.07 -0.93 -11.79
CA SER A 71 -0.01 -0.48 -12.68
C SER A 71 0.13 0.99 -13.07
N LYS A 72 1.25 1.63 -12.73
CA LYS A 72 1.56 3.03 -13.08
C LYS A 72 0.73 4.07 -12.33
N GLU A 73 0.10 3.67 -11.24
CA GLU A 73 -0.57 4.63 -10.36
C GLU A 73 0.44 5.27 -9.43
N MET A 74 0.20 6.52 -9.06
CA MET A 74 1.08 7.25 -8.15
C MET A 74 0.40 7.43 -6.80
N ILE A 75 1.12 7.03 -5.74
CA ILE A 75 0.64 7.08 -4.37
C ILE A 75 1.56 8.02 -3.60
N PRO A 76 1.01 8.97 -2.82
CA PRO A 76 1.86 9.90 -2.07
C PRO A 76 2.55 9.21 -0.90
N ILE A 77 3.78 9.65 -0.62
CA ILE A 77 4.51 9.29 0.59
C ILE A 77 4.63 10.55 1.42
N SER A 78 4.26 10.47 2.70
CA SER A 78 4.54 11.58 3.60
C SER A 78 5.96 11.46 4.15
N LYS A 79 6.56 12.60 4.44
CA LYS A 79 7.93 12.67 4.95
C LYS A 79 8.14 11.78 6.18
N THR A 80 7.15 11.72 7.05
CA THR A 80 7.22 10.91 8.28
C THR A 80 7.41 9.42 8.00
N PHE A 81 6.87 8.93 6.90
CA PHE A 81 6.88 7.50 6.58
C PHE A 81 7.97 7.10 5.59
N PHE A 82 8.68 8.08 5.01
CA PHE A 82 9.59 7.79 3.89
C PHE A 82 10.69 6.78 4.26
N ASP A 83 11.33 6.96 5.40
CA ASP A 83 12.44 6.07 5.79
C ASP A 83 11.96 4.63 5.97
N SER A 84 10.80 4.46 6.57
CA SER A 84 10.20 3.13 6.76
C SER A 84 9.86 2.48 5.42
N VAL A 85 9.28 3.24 4.51
CA VAL A 85 8.91 2.74 3.18
C VAL A 85 10.17 2.36 2.40
N LYS A 86 11.19 3.21 2.43
CA LYS A 86 12.46 2.96 1.73
C LYS A 86 13.11 1.69 2.22
N GLU A 87 13.16 1.50 3.54
CA GLU A 87 13.76 0.31 4.13
C GLU A 87 13.03 -0.96 3.68
N LYS A 88 11.71 -0.94 3.71
CA LYS A 88 10.91 -2.07 3.26
C LYS A 88 11.06 -2.33 1.77
N PHE A 89 11.12 -1.29 0.97
CA PHE A 89 11.32 -1.41 -0.46
C PHE A 89 12.64 -2.12 -0.77
N ILE A 90 13.73 -1.72 -0.11
CA ILE A 90 15.04 -2.35 -0.28
C ILE A 90 14.97 -3.84 0.09
N GLN A 91 14.30 -4.18 1.17
CA GLN A 91 14.15 -5.58 1.60
C GLN A 91 13.45 -6.43 0.55
N TYR A 92 12.44 -5.89 -0.13
CA TYR A 92 11.69 -6.64 -1.12
C TYR A 92 12.39 -6.72 -2.47
N VAL A 93 13.12 -5.67 -2.85
CA VAL A 93 13.84 -5.63 -4.13
C VAL A 93 15.06 -6.58 -4.10
N ASP A 94 15.82 -6.57 -3.01
CA ASP A 94 17.05 -7.35 -2.90
C ASP A 94 16.84 -8.85 -3.05
N LYS A 95 15.63 -9.33 -2.85
CA LYS A 95 15.36 -10.77 -2.88
C LYS A 95 15.01 -11.30 -4.25
N GLU A 96 14.56 -10.46 -5.16
CA GLU A 96 13.99 -10.93 -6.42
C GLU A 96 14.59 -10.27 -7.65
N VAL A 97 14.89 -8.99 -7.58
CA VAL A 97 15.41 -8.22 -8.70
C VAL A 97 16.39 -7.18 -8.21
N LEU A 98 17.14 -6.67 -9.15
CA LEU A 98 18.09 -5.63 -8.86
C LEU A 98 17.47 -4.25 -9.08
#